data_3282a024cc76848662aaca9eff091e47
#
_entry.id   3282a024cc76848662aaca9eff091e47
#
_cell.length_a   1.000
_cell.length_b   1.000
_cell.length_c   1.000
_cell.angle_alpha   90.00
_cell.angle_beta   90.00
_cell.angle_gamma   90.00
#
_symmetry.space_group_name_H-M   'P 1'
#
loop_
_entity.id
_entity.type
_entity.pdbx_description
1 polymer ?
#
loop_
_entity_poly.entity_id
_entity_poly.type
_entity_poly.pdbx_seq_one_letter_code
_entity_poly.pdbx_strand_id
1 'polypeptide(L)'
;MRKIILFASILLLSVAGVAHAEVAPEELVRKTADEILTEIKAHRDLYAKDYTRLYKMADEKVLLHFDFRRMAQWVLGRFWKDARPEQRDRFTAEFRDLLVGTYSQALLNYNDQKIIYLPVQRKPADTEVTVKTEVKQSGGQPNIPIHYSFYKNKDGAWKVYDISIEGVSLVTNYRSVYATKIREKGLDTLIAEIADNNKQKRAAGSAKK
;
A
#
# COMPACT_ATOMS: atom_id res chain seq x y z
N MET A 1 -13.77 -59.30 48.87
CA MET A 1 -13.03 -58.00 48.73
C MET A 1 -12.82 -57.74 47.24
N ARG A 2 -13.72 -56.98 46.61
CA ARG A 2 -13.68 -56.66 45.18
C ARG A 2 -12.99 -55.26 45.02
N LYS A 3 -11.80 -55.20 44.39
CA LYS A 3 -11.11 -53.96 44.06
C LYS A 3 -11.70 -53.41 42.76
N ILE A 4 -12.33 -52.25 42.84
CA ILE A 4 -12.83 -51.48 41.70
C ILE A 4 -11.67 -50.59 41.25
N ILE A 5 -11.15 -50.83 40.05
CA ILE A 5 -10.12 -49.96 39.39
C ILE A 5 -10.90 -48.96 38.52
N LEU A 6 -10.91 -47.70 38.96
CA LEU A 6 -11.42 -46.56 38.16
C LEU A 6 -10.38 -46.17 37.10
N PHE A 7 -10.70 -46.42 35.84
CA PHE A 7 -9.97 -45.88 34.70
C PHE A 7 -10.46 -44.44 34.45
N ALA A 8 -9.66 -43.45 34.82
CA ALA A 8 -9.90 -42.08 34.46
C ALA A 8 -9.34 -41.84 33.03
N SER A 9 -10.23 -41.83 32.04
CA SER A 9 -9.88 -41.44 30.66
C SER A 9 -9.74 -39.93 30.59
N ILE A 10 -8.51 -39.44 30.50
CA ILE A 10 -8.20 -38.01 30.21
C ILE A 10 -8.44 -37.79 28.71
N LEU A 11 -9.55 -37.15 28.39
CA LEU A 11 -9.87 -36.72 27.04
C LEU A 11 -9.02 -35.45 26.73
N LEU A 12 -7.90 -35.62 26.04
CA LEU A 12 -7.12 -34.49 25.50
C LEU A 12 -7.93 -33.85 24.36
N LEU A 13 -8.61 -32.74 24.66
CA LEU A 13 -9.15 -31.85 23.63
C LEU A 13 -7.96 -31.15 22.92
N SER A 14 -7.58 -31.68 21.76
CA SER A 14 -6.69 -30.98 20.84
C SER A 14 -7.46 -29.79 20.27
N VAL A 15 -7.21 -28.59 20.79
CA VAL A 15 -7.62 -27.34 20.17
C VAL A 15 -6.77 -27.17 18.90
N ALA A 16 -7.28 -27.66 17.78
CA ALA A 16 -6.74 -27.36 16.48
C ALA A 16 -6.92 -25.85 16.25
N GLY A 17 -5.88 -25.08 16.55
CA GLY A 17 -5.82 -23.67 16.16
C GLY A 17 -6.07 -23.59 14.66
N VAL A 18 -7.10 -22.86 14.25
CA VAL A 18 -7.34 -22.53 12.84
C VAL A 18 -6.18 -21.64 12.41
N ALA A 19 -5.14 -22.24 11.86
CA ALA A 19 -4.08 -21.49 11.21
C ALA A 19 -4.74 -20.76 10.01
N HIS A 20 -5.01 -19.48 10.15
CA HIS A 20 -5.34 -18.64 9.01
C HIS A 20 -4.15 -18.73 8.07
N ALA A 21 -4.34 -19.35 6.92
CA ALA A 21 -3.31 -19.40 5.89
C ALA A 21 -2.96 -17.96 5.51
N GLU A 22 -1.73 -17.61 5.78
CA GLU A 22 -1.19 -16.29 5.45
C GLU A 22 -1.22 -16.10 3.92
N VAL A 23 -1.92 -15.07 3.46
CA VAL A 23 -1.96 -14.73 2.03
C VAL A 23 -0.57 -14.27 1.60
N ALA A 24 0.01 -14.95 0.63
CA ALA A 24 1.34 -14.62 0.10
C ALA A 24 1.35 -13.24 -0.58
N PRO A 25 2.44 -12.45 -0.47
CA PRO A 25 2.52 -11.10 -1.07
C PRO A 25 2.22 -11.08 -2.57
N GLU A 26 2.69 -12.06 -3.32
CA GLU A 26 2.43 -12.19 -4.76
C GLU A 26 0.94 -12.45 -5.07
N GLU A 27 0.28 -13.23 -4.25
CA GLU A 27 -1.16 -13.47 -4.36
C GLU A 27 -1.94 -12.22 -3.97
N LEU A 28 -1.50 -11.52 -2.90
CA LEU A 28 -2.10 -10.26 -2.47
C LEU A 28 -2.06 -9.21 -3.58
N VAL A 29 -0.90 -9.03 -4.24
CA VAL A 29 -0.76 -8.08 -5.37
C VAL A 29 -1.67 -8.49 -6.52
N ARG A 30 -1.69 -9.76 -6.90
CA ARG A 30 -2.53 -10.27 -8.00
C ARG A 30 -4.01 -10.04 -7.72
N LYS A 31 -4.49 -10.51 -6.57
CA LYS A 31 -5.89 -10.40 -6.19
C LYS A 31 -6.33 -8.94 -6.12
N THR A 32 -5.54 -8.09 -5.46
CA THR A 32 -5.86 -6.66 -5.34
C THR A 32 -5.89 -5.98 -6.70
N ALA A 33 -4.92 -6.27 -7.59
CA ALA A 33 -4.90 -5.73 -8.94
C ALA A 33 -6.13 -6.17 -9.74
N ASP A 34 -6.47 -7.45 -9.74
CA ASP A 34 -7.61 -7.99 -10.48
C ASP A 34 -8.94 -7.39 -9.99
N GLU A 35 -9.11 -7.25 -8.66
CA GLU A 35 -10.30 -6.62 -8.06
C GLU A 35 -10.44 -5.16 -8.48
N ILE A 36 -9.35 -4.38 -8.43
CA ILE A 36 -9.36 -2.95 -8.79
C ILE A 36 -9.63 -2.77 -10.28
N LEU A 37 -8.94 -3.54 -11.13
CA LEU A 37 -9.08 -3.39 -12.57
C LEU A 37 -10.49 -3.79 -13.03
N THR A 38 -11.08 -4.82 -12.41
CA THR A 38 -12.47 -5.21 -12.65
C THR A 38 -13.42 -4.09 -12.24
N GLU A 39 -13.22 -3.52 -11.06
CA GLU A 39 -14.05 -2.42 -10.53
C GLU A 39 -13.95 -1.16 -11.41
N ILE A 40 -12.73 -0.76 -11.79
CA ILE A 40 -12.49 0.39 -12.68
C ILE A 40 -13.15 0.16 -14.04
N LYS A 41 -13.05 -1.04 -14.61
CA LYS A 41 -13.65 -1.37 -15.90
C LYS A 41 -15.18 -1.28 -15.85
N ALA A 42 -15.80 -1.77 -14.77
CA ALA A 42 -17.24 -1.76 -14.59
C ALA A 42 -17.81 -0.35 -14.34
N HIS A 43 -17.05 0.54 -13.72
CA HIS A 43 -17.53 1.84 -13.21
C HIS A 43 -16.68 3.03 -13.66
N ARG A 44 -15.98 2.93 -14.80
CA ARG A 44 -15.03 3.95 -15.28
C ARG A 44 -15.62 5.35 -15.33
N ASP A 45 -16.79 5.50 -15.94
CA ASP A 45 -17.44 6.80 -16.10
C ASP A 45 -17.86 7.42 -14.76
N LEU A 46 -18.22 6.57 -13.79
CA LEU A 46 -18.54 7.01 -12.44
C LEU A 46 -17.29 7.57 -11.74
N TYR A 47 -16.19 6.85 -11.79
CA TYR A 47 -14.94 7.25 -11.16
C TYR A 47 -14.26 8.43 -11.87
N ALA A 48 -14.44 8.55 -13.18
CA ALA A 48 -13.94 9.70 -13.93
C ALA A 48 -14.68 11.01 -13.58
N LYS A 49 -15.95 10.91 -13.19
CA LYS A 49 -16.78 12.07 -12.80
C LYS A 49 -16.75 12.37 -11.29
N ASP A 50 -16.43 11.39 -10.46
CA ASP A 50 -16.46 11.51 -9.00
C ASP A 50 -15.17 10.98 -8.39
N TYR A 51 -14.21 11.90 -8.20
CA TYR A 51 -12.93 11.61 -7.59
C TYR A 51 -13.07 11.06 -6.16
N THR A 52 -14.10 11.48 -5.40
CA THR A 52 -14.33 11.02 -4.03
C THR A 52 -14.64 9.52 -3.99
N ARG A 53 -15.42 9.04 -4.97
CA ARG A 53 -15.71 7.61 -5.10
C ARG A 53 -14.48 6.81 -5.51
N LEU A 54 -13.67 7.33 -6.43
CA LEU A 54 -12.41 6.69 -6.81
C LEU A 54 -11.48 6.57 -5.60
N TYR A 55 -11.35 7.66 -4.83
CA TYR A 55 -10.56 7.68 -3.60
C TYR A 55 -11.05 6.64 -2.60
N LYS A 56 -12.37 6.60 -2.35
CA LYS A 56 -12.97 5.64 -1.42
C LYS A 56 -12.71 4.19 -1.85
N MET A 57 -12.89 3.88 -3.12
CA MET A 57 -12.59 2.54 -3.66
C MET A 57 -11.12 2.17 -3.45
N ALA A 58 -10.20 3.09 -3.75
CA ALA A 58 -8.77 2.87 -3.50
C ALA A 58 -8.48 2.66 -2.02
N ASP A 59 -9.12 3.43 -1.13
CA ASP A 59 -8.97 3.31 0.32
C ASP A 59 -9.40 1.92 0.83
N GLU A 60 -10.56 1.47 0.41
CA GLU A 60 -11.15 0.22 0.87
C GLU A 60 -10.47 -1.03 0.31
N LYS A 61 -9.89 -0.95 -0.90
CA LYS A 61 -9.35 -2.14 -1.60
C LYS A 61 -7.82 -2.17 -1.66
N VAL A 62 -7.16 -1.02 -1.71
CA VAL A 62 -5.70 -0.93 -1.93
C VAL A 62 -4.97 -0.51 -0.67
N LEU A 63 -5.39 0.65 -0.10
CA LEU A 63 -4.61 1.34 0.91
C LEU A 63 -4.54 0.57 2.24
N LEU A 64 -5.49 -0.32 2.48
CA LEU A 64 -5.47 -1.22 3.65
C LEU A 64 -4.24 -2.15 3.67
N HIS A 65 -3.62 -2.39 2.52
CA HIS A 65 -2.42 -3.22 2.39
C HIS A 65 -1.12 -2.44 2.62
N PHE A 66 -1.19 -1.11 2.77
CA PHE A 66 -0.03 -0.24 2.95
C PHE A 66 0.20 0.11 4.42
N ASP A 67 1.46 0.28 4.79
CA ASP A 67 1.85 0.91 6.05
C ASP A 67 2.33 2.34 5.79
N PHE A 68 1.39 3.27 5.70
CA PHE A 68 1.72 4.69 5.46
C PHE A 68 2.54 5.30 6.58
N ARG A 69 2.41 4.83 7.82
CA ARG A 69 3.22 5.33 8.92
C ARG A 69 4.69 4.93 8.75
N ARG A 70 4.96 3.70 8.34
CA ARG A 70 6.31 3.24 8.00
C ARG A 70 6.86 3.99 6.79
N MET A 71 6.07 4.16 5.74
CA MET A 71 6.46 4.96 4.56
C MET A 71 6.82 6.39 4.97
N ALA A 72 5.97 7.07 5.73
CA ALA A 72 6.19 8.43 6.23
C ALA A 72 7.46 8.53 7.10
N GLN A 73 7.68 7.55 7.97
CA GLN A 73 8.90 7.45 8.77
C GLN A 73 10.16 7.39 7.91
N TRP A 74 10.14 6.61 6.84
CA TRP A 74 11.27 6.46 5.94
C TRP A 74 11.48 7.70 5.08
N VAL A 75 10.39 8.33 4.62
CA VAL A 75 10.41 9.59 3.86
C VAL A 75 10.99 10.73 4.70
N LEU A 76 10.55 10.92 5.95
CA LEU A 76 11.10 11.93 6.84
C LEU A 76 12.52 11.60 7.32
N GLY A 77 12.88 10.31 7.37
CA GLY A 77 14.21 9.84 7.77
C GLY A 77 14.62 10.38 9.14
N ARG A 78 15.74 11.14 9.20
CA ARG A 78 16.24 11.72 10.45
C ARG A 78 15.23 12.69 11.10
N PHE A 79 14.48 13.42 10.31
CA PHE A 79 13.50 14.41 10.82
C PHE A 79 12.32 13.75 11.54
N TRP A 80 12.09 12.45 11.33
CA TRP A 80 11.06 11.71 12.07
C TRP A 80 11.29 11.71 13.57
N LYS A 81 12.55 11.62 14.01
CA LYS A 81 12.89 11.58 15.44
C LYS A 81 12.59 12.91 16.11
N ASP A 82 12.83 14.01 15.40
CA ASP A 82 12.66 15.38 15.91
C ASP A 82 11.21 15.87 15.77
N ALA A 83 10.40 15.21 14.94
CA ALA A 83 9.00 15.56 14.73
C ALA A 83 8.13 15.25 15.97
N ARG A 84 7.25 16.16 16.31
CA ARG A 84 6.21 15.95 17.34
C ARG A 84 5.20 14.88 16.88
N PRO A 85 4.50 14.19 17.81
CA PRO A 85 3.50 13.17 17.45
C PRO A 85 2.46 13.71 16.44
N GLU A 86 1.93 14.91 16.65
CA GLU A 86 0.94 15.53 15.78
C GLU A 86 1.47 15.82 14.38
N GLN A 87 2.76 16.19 14.26
CA GLN A 87 3.41 16.38 12.96
C GLN A 87 3.58 15.05 12.22
N ARG A 88 3.95 13.98 12.94
CA ARG A 88 4.06 12.63 12.35
C ARG A 88 2.71 12.15 11.81
N ASP A 89 1.65 12.33 12.58
CA ASP A 89 0.31 11.89 12.22
C ASP A 89 -0.24 12.71 11.04
N ARG A 90 -0.11 14.05 11.09
CA ARG A 90 -0.49 14.93 9.98
C ARG A 90 0.31 14.65 8.71
N PHE A 91 1.64 14.53 8.82
CA PHE A 91 2.46 14.19 7.65
C PHE A 91 2.06 12.85 7.05
N THR A 92 1.80 11.83 7.89
CA THR A 92 1.38 10.51 7.41
C THR A 92 0.07 10.59 6.64
N ALA A 93 -0.92 11.33 7.17
CA ALA A 93 -2.22 11.50 6.51
C ALA A 93 -2.08 12.26 5.18
N GLU A 94 -1.37 13.39 5.18
CA GLU A 94 -1.19 14.20 3.98
C GLU A 94 -0.33 13.49 2.91
N PHE A 95 0.67 12.71 3.33
CA PHE A 95 1.49 11.92 2.41
C PHE A 95 0.68 10.78 1.77
N ARG A 96 -0.18 10.11 2.53
CA ARG A 96 -1.13 9.14 2.01
C ARG A 96 -2.04 9.76 0.94
N ASP A 97 -2.66 10.90 1.26
CA ASP A 97 -3.56 11.61 0.34
C ASP A 97 -2.84 12.09 -0.91
N LEU A 98 -1.59 12.54 -0.78
CA LEU A 98 -0.73 12.90 -1.89
C LEU A 98 -0.50 11.73 -2.86
N LEU A 99 -0.16 10.56 -2.34
CA LEU A 99 0.07 9.37 -3.16
C LEU A 99 -1.21 8.94 -3.87
N VAL A 100 -2.33 8.89 -3.15
CA VAL A 100 -3.63 8.56 -3.76
C VAL A 100 -3.97 9.56 -4.85
N GLY A 101 -3.88 10.87 -4.56
CA GLY A 101 -4.18 11.93 -5.52
C GLY A 101 -3.27 11.94 -6.74
N THR A 102 -2.04 11.44 -6.61
CA THR A 102 -1.08 11.39 -7.71
C THR A 102 -1.28 10.17 -8.59
N TYR A 103 -1.57 9.01 -7.99
CA TYR A 103 -1.54 7.74 -8.71
C TYR A 103 -2.93 7.19 -9.08
N SER A 104 -4.02 7.64 -8.42
CA SER A 104 -5.37 7.17 -8.77
C SER A 104 -5.79 7.51 -10.20
N GLN A 105 -5.29 8.62 -10.77
CA GLN A 105 -5.57 8.95 -12.16
C GLN A 105 -5.00 7.92 -13.14
N ALA A 106 -3.86 7.30 -12.80
CA ALA A 106 -3.27 6.24 -13.62
C ALA A 106 -4.19 5.01 -13.71
N LEU A 107 -4.98 4.73 -12.65
CA LEU A 107 -5.97 3.65 -12.65
C LEU A 107 -7.08 3.92 -13.67
N LEU A 108 -7.53 5.17 -13.81
CA LEU A 108 -8.55 5.54 -14.80
C LEU A 108 -8.02 5.46 -16.23
N ASN A 109 -6.72 5.67 -16.43
CA ASN A 109 -6.08 5.57 -17.73
C ASN A 109 -5.75 4.11 -18.12
N TYR A 110 -5.97 3.16 -17.21
CA TYR A 110 -5.79 1.74 -17.50
C TYR A 110 -6.77 1.28 -18.58
N ASN A 111 -6.26 0.68 -19.63
CA ASN A 111 -7.00 0.31 -20.84
C ASN A 111 -6.69 -1.14 -21.26
N ASP A 112 -7.00 -2.09 -20.39
CA ASP A 112 -6.78 -3.53 -20.57
C ASP A 112 -5.31 -3.93 -20.81
N GLN A 113 -4.35 -3.12 -20.31
CA GLN A 113 -2.94 -3.50 -20.35
C GLN A 113 -2.72 -4.77 -19.52
N LYS A 114 -1.95 -5.70 -20.05
CA LYS A 114 -1.63 -6.94 -19.36
C LYS A 114 -0.60 -6.69 -18.27
N ILE A 115 -0.89 -7.14 -17.04
CA ILE A 115 0.09 -7.18 -15.96
C ILE A 115 0.83 -8.51 -16.01
N ILE A 116 2.15 -8.45 -16.07
CA ILE A 116 3.06 -9.61 -16.01
C ILE A 116 3.56 -9.68 -14.57
N TYR A 117 3.36 -10.82 -13.93
CA TYR A 117 3.86 -11.09 -12.58
C TYR A 117 5.12 -11.93 -12.69
N LEU A 118 6.23 -11.39 -12.17
CA LEU A 118 7.52 -12.10 -12.20
C LEU A 118 7.62 -13.06 -11.01
N PRO A 119 8.37 -14.17 -11.13
CA PRO A 119 8.55 -15.11 -10.03
C PRO A 119 9.13 -14.44 -8.80
N VAL A 120 8.53 -14.71 -7.64
CA VAL A 120 9.02 -14.24 -6.34
C VAL A 120 9.88 -15.33 -5.72
N GLN A 121 11.13 -14.98 -5.41
CA GLN A 121 12.03 -15.88 -4.66
C GLN A 121 11.97 -15.48 -3.19
N ARG A 122 11.39 -16.34 -2.35
CA ARG A 122 11.36 -16.13 -0.90
C ARG A 122 11.48 -17.46 -0.16
N LYS A 123 12.04 -17.38 1.05
CA LYS A 123 12.07 -18.48 2.02
C LYS A 123 10.92 -18.31 3.02
N PRO A 124 10.45 -19.37 3.66
CA PRO A 124 9.40 -19.28 4.67
C PRO A 124 9.72 -18.33 5.84
N ALA A 125 11.00 -18.16 6.17
CA ALA A 125 11.47 -17.30 7.25
C ALA A 125 11.65 -15.83 6.85
N ASP A 126 11.51 -15.48 5.57
CA ASP A 126 11.71 -14.11 5.12
C ASP A 126 10.60 -13.21 5.66
N THR A 127 10.99 -12.10 6.25
CA THR A 127 10.10 -11.05 6.78
C THR A 127 10.00 -9.84 5.87
N GLU A 128 10.78 -9.81 4.80
CA GLU A 128 10.75 -8.80 3.74
C GLU A 128 10.81 -9.48 2.37
N VAL A 129 10.07 -8.95 1.41
CA VAL A 129 10.02 -9.48 0.04
C VAL A 129 9.66 -8.39 -0.95
N THR A 130 10.19 -8.48 -2.16
CA THR A 130 9.78 -7.61 -3.26
C THR A 130 9.01 -8.41 -4.30
N VAL A 131 7.74 -8.05 -4.50
CA VAL A 131 6.93 -8.54 -5.62
C VAL A 131 7.18 -7.65 -6.81
N LYS A 132 7.57 -8.27 -7.94
CA LYS A 132 7.89 -7.56 -9.17
C LYS A 132 6.81 -7.80 -10.21
N THR A 133 6.31 -6.72 -10.79
CA THR A 133 5.36 -6.77 -11.91
C THR A 133 5.83 -5.87 -13.04
N GLU A 134 5.28 -6.10 -14.23
CA GLU A 134 5.46 -5.23 -15.39
C GLU A 134 4.10 -4.98 -16.03
N VAL A 135 3.80 -3.73 -16.32
CA VAL A 135 2.62 -3.35 -17.11
C VAL A 135 3.02 -3.32 -18.57
N LYS A 136 2.45 -4.24 -19.37
CA LYS A 136 2.72 -4.31 -20.80
C LYS A 136 2.11 -3.12 -21.53
N GLN A 137 2.96 -2.37 -22.23
CA GLN A 137 2.53 -1.24 -23.03
C GLN A 137 2.08 -1.67 -24.43
N SER A 138 1.19 -0.89 -25.04
CA SER A 138 0.79 -1.04 -26.45
C SER A 138 1.82 -0.38 -27.39
N GLY A 139 1.79 -0.76 -28.68
CA GLY A 139 2.60 -0.09 -29.72
C GLY A 139 4.11 -0.32 -29.63
N GLY A 140 4.57 -1.42 -29.02
CA GLY A 140 6.00 -1.75 -28.94
C GLY A 140 6.79 -0.93 -27.93
N GLN A 141 6.11 -0.14 -27.09
CA GLN A 141 6.75 0.60 -25.99
C GLN A 141 7.29 -0.38 -24.93
N PRO A 142 8.38 -0.02 -24.22
CA PRO A 142 8.89 -0.82 -23.12
C PRO A 142 7.83 -1.04 -22.05
N ASN A 143 7.84 -2.20 -21.41
CA ASN A 143 6.97 -2.46 -20.25
C ASN A 143 7.34 -1.51 -19.11
N ILE A 144 6.34 -1.12 -18.31
CA ILE A 144 6.57 -0.33 -17.09
C ILE A 144 6.77 -1.29 -15.92
N PRO A 145 7.99 -1.41 -15.36
CA PRO A 145 8.22 -2.21 -14.17
C PRO A 145 7.65 -1.50 -12.94
N ILE A 146 6.87 -2.24 -12.15
CA ILE A 146 6.33 -1.80 -10.86
C ILE A 146 6.68 -2.84 -9.82
N HIS A 147 7.46 -2.46 -8.82
CA HIS A 147 7.88 -3.35 -7.74
C HIS A 147 7.28 -2.89 -6.41
N TYR A 148 6.79 -3.85 -5.65
CA TYR A 148 6.16 -3.63 -4.34
C TYR A 148 7.05 -4.22 -3.26
N SER A 149 7.56 -3.39 -2.36
CA SER A 149 8.35 -3.84 -1.21
C SER A 149 7.45 -4.10 -0.02
N PHE A 150 7.42 -5.35 0.42
CA PHE A 150 6.61 -5.82 1.54
C PHE A 150 7.47 -6.13 2.75
N TYR A 151 6.87 -5.97 3.91
CA TYR A 151 7.38 -6.53 5.15
C TYR A 151 6.24 -7.19 5.94
N LYS A 152 6.60 -8.15 6.79
CA LYS A 152 5.67 -8.81 7.70
C LYS A 152 5.58 -8.00 8.98
N ASN A 153 4.38 -7.51 9.32
CA ASN A 153 4.17 -6.76 10.55
C ASN A 153 4.14 -7.69 11.79
N LYS A 154 3.98 -7.11 12.98
CA LYS A 154 3.97 -7.87 14.24
C LYS A 154 2.82 -8.88 14.34
N ASP A 155 1.73 -8.65 13.62
CA ASP A 155 0.55 -9.51 13.58
C ASP A 155 0.67 -10.60 12.51
N GLY A 156 1.83 -10.69 11.83
CA GLY A 156 2.11 -11.65 10.77
C GLY A 156 1.54 -11.26 9.41
N ALA A 157 0.90 -10.09 9.27
CA ALA A 157 0.34 -9.63 8.01
C ALA A 157 1.40 -8.93 7.15
N TRP A 158 1.36 -9.19 5.85
CA TRP A 158 2.19 -8.49 4.87
C TRP A 158 1.66 -7.08 4.59
N LYS A 159 2.56 -6.09 4.65
CA LYS A 159 2.26 -4.68 4.38
C LYS A 159 3.26 -4.09 3.40
N VAL A 160 2.76 -3.32 2.43
CA VAL A 160 3.60 -2.56 1.50
C VAL A 160 4.16 -1.33 2.23
N TYR A 161 5.47 -1.12 2.12
CA TYR A 161 6.14 0.04 2.68
C TYR A 161 6.89 0.89 1.64
N ASP A 162 7.00 0.40 0.40
CA ASP A 162 7.50 1.18 -0.74
C ASP A 162 6.98 0.61 -2.06
N ILE A 163 6.88 1.47 -3.06
CA ILE A 163 6.67 1.11 -4.45
C ILE A 163 7.78 1.73 -5.29
N SER A 164 8.35 0.95 -6.18
CA SER A 164 9.25 1.45 -7.21
C SER A 164 8.55 1.39 -8.57
N ILE A 165 8.57 2.48 -9.31
CA ILE A 165 8.03 2.61 -10.67
C ILE A 165 9.19 2.99 -11.58
N GLU A 166 9.44 2.21 -12.64
CA GLU A 166 10.57 2.41 -13.57
C GLU A 166 11.93 2.50 -12.84
N GLY A 167 12.08 1.71 -11.76
CA GLY A 167 13.29 1.70 -10.94
C GLY A 167 13.39 2.82 -9.90
N VAL A 168 12.46 3.76 -9.87
CA VAL A 168 12.45 4.88 -8.91
C VAL A 168 11.58 4.54 -7.71
N SER A 169 12.17 4.36 -6.53
CA SER A 169 11.47 4.19 -5.25
C SER A 169 10.74 5.47 -4.87
N LEU A 170 9.44 5.36 -4.56
CA LEU A 170 8.64 6.51 -4.11
C LEU A 170 9.17 7.06 -2.78
N VAL A 171 9.43 6.19 -1.82
CA VAL A 171 9.94 6.60 -0.51
C VAL A 171 11.27 7.31 -0.63
N THR A 172 12.21 6.78 -1.41
CA THR A 172 13.53 7.40 -1.59
C THR A 172 13.44 8.73 -2.32
N ASN A 173 12.60 8.81 -3.37
CA ASN A 173 12.40 10.03 -4.14
C ASN A 173 11.81 11.15 -3.25
N TYR A 174 10.71 10.88 -2.55
CA TYR A 174 10.11 11.88 -1.65
C TYR A 174 11.03 12.26 -0.49
N ARG A 175 11.79 11.29 0.07
CA ARG A 175 12.79 11.58 1.10
C ARG A 175 13.82 12.59 0.63
N SER A 176 14.33 12.44 -0.58
CA SER A 176 15.32 13.36 -1.16
C SER A 176 14.76 14.79 -1.30
N VAL A 177 13.57 14.90 -1.92
CA VAL A 177 12.89 16.18 -2.14
C VAL A 177 12.52 16.87 -0.83
N TYR A 178 11.92 16.11 0.12
CA TYR A 178 11.42 16.69 1.36
C TYR A 178 12.53 17.00 2.37
N ALA A 179 13.65 16.27 2.35
CA ALA A 179 14.78 16.60 3.19
C ALA A 179 15.33 18.02 2.90
N THR A 180 15.31 18.44 1.65
CA THR A 180 15.71 19.81 1.26
C THR A 180 14.67 20.82 1.74
N LYS A 181 13.39 20.60 1.46
CA LYS A 181 12.31 21.51 1.89
C LYS A 181 12.24 21.67 3.41
N ILE A 182 12.42 20.58 4.17
CA ILE A 182 12.40 20.64 5.64
C ILE A 182 13.56 21.48 6.17
N ARG A 183 14.76 21.36 5.58
CA ARG A 183 15.92 22.20 5.98
C ARG A 183 15.68 23.68 5.70
N GLU A 184 15.03 24.01 4.60
CA GLU A 184 14.80 25.39 4.17
C GLU A 184 13.65 26.08 4.88
N LYS A 185 12.55 25.35 5.08
CA LYS A 185 11.26 25.94 5.50
C LYS A 185 10.65 25.32 6.76
N GLY A 186 11.21 24.21 7.26
CA GLY A 186 10.68 23.46 8.39
C GLY A 186 9.57 22.46 8.01
N LEU A 187 9.32 21.52 8.93
CA LEU A 187 8.37 20.42 8.71
C LEU A 187 6.91 20.90 8.65
N ASP A 188 6.51 21.85 9.49
CA ASP A 188 5.12 22.36 9.50
C ASP A 188 4.77 23.02 8.15
N THR A 189 5.68 23.77 7.56
CA THR A 189 5.50 24.38 6.23
C THR A 189 5.37 23.32 5.15
N LEU A 190 6.21 22.30 5.18
CA LEU A 190 6.09 21.18 4.23
C LEU A 190 4.72 20.49 4.33
N ILE A 191 4.26 20.19 5.56
CA ILE A 191 2.94 19.57 5.78
C ILE A 191 1.83 20.45 5.22
N ALA A 192 1.88 21.76 5.44
CA ALA A 192 0.90 22.72 4.93
C ALA A 192 0.91 22.74 3.37
N GLU A 193 2.11 22.81 2.74
CA GLU A 193 2.22 22.76 1.28
C GLU A 193 1.62 21.48 0.68
N ILE A 194 1.83 20.32 1.32
CA ILE A 194 1.24 19.05 0.88
C ILE A 194 -0.29 19.09 1.03
N ALA A 195 -0.80 19.56 2.18
CA ALA A 195 -2.23 19.67 2.44
C ALA A 195 -2.94 20.57 1.41
N ASP A 196 -2.36 21.73 1.10
CA ASP A 196 -2.91 22.66 0.11
C ASP A 196 -2.94 22.04 -1.29
N ASN A 197 -1.87 21.35 -1.70
CA ASN A 197 -1.84 20.61 -2.96
C ASN A 197 -2.90 19.51 -3.02
N ASN A 198 -3.07 18.74 -1.94
CA ASN A 198 -4.10 17.70 -1.84
C ASN A 198 -5.50 18.29 -1.97
N LYS A 199 -5.76 19.42 -1.31
CA LYS A 199 -7.04 20.15 -1.40
C LYS A 199 -7.33 20.62 -2.84
N GLN A 200 -6.33 21.19 -3.51
CA GLN A 200 -6.46 21.64 -4.90
C GLN A 200 -6.75 20.47 -5.85
N LYS A 201 -6.04 19.34 -5.70
CA LYS A 201 -6.27 18.14 -6.52
C LYS A 201 -7.67 17.57 -6.32
N ARG A 202 -8.16 17.51 -5.08
CA ARG A 202 -9.54 17.07 -4.79
C ARG A 202 -10.58 18.00 -5.42
N ALA A 203 -10.38 19.31 -5.32
CA ALA A 203 -11.28 20.29 -5.94
C ALA A 203 -11.28 20.17 -7.46
N ALA A 204 -10.11 20.05 -8.11
CA ALA A 204 -9.99 19.87 -9.56
C ALA A 204 -10.58 18.55 -10.06
N GLY A 205 -10.43 17.46 -9.28
CA GLY A 205 -11.04 16.17 -9.59
C GLY A 205 -12.58 16.16 -9.49
N SER A 206 -13.12 16.99 -8.60
CA SER A 206 -14.59 17.14 -8.44
C SER A 206 -15.20 18.15 -9.42
N ALA A 207 -14.40 19.04 -10.01
CA ALA A 207 -14.86 20.08 -10.93
C ALA A 207 -14.97 19.62 -12.40
N LYS A 208 -14.48 18.45 -12.75
CA LYS A 208 -14.63 17.84 -14.09
C LYS A 208 -16.00 17.15 -14.22
N LYS A 209 -17.07 17.91 -13.97
CA LYS A 209 -18.45 17.51 -14.22
C LYS A 209 -18.86 17.73 -15.67
#